data_49a89fc392abe9222ea138d36164a7ee
#
_entry.id   49a89fc392abe9222ea138d36164a7ee
#
_cell.length_a   1.000
_cell.length_b   1.000
_cell.length_c   1.000
_cell.angle_alpha   90.00
_cell.angle_beta   90.00
_cell.angle_gamma   90.00
#
_symmetry.space_group_name_H-M   'P 1'
#
loop_
_entity.id
_entity.type
_entity.pdbx_description
1 polymer ?
#
loop_
_entity_poly.entity_id
_entity_poly.type
_entity_poly.pdbx_seq_one_letter_code
_entity_poly.pdbx_strand_id
1 'polypeptide(L)'
;VYFISARNTMEKESAVYTSMEEPSLPVVYTQLGGQEINCLHGYMQDMGNQAARESISVLPEDRGLNIRIEEYGNTITGISYEVRNLTLDRLVERTEVEDWVSGDGSVSAVLPIQNLLARNETYLLSITVSTGEKELHYYTRIMWPDNAYASDMVRLAQEFTRKSLDYNQARDLVSYLETNDTEDNSSLGHVTIRASFSHLTWDGLDVEMVGEPLMTLQEFDGIMGQIQIRYQVAINEEDGTRSMVDAEDNFTMKWNEQRIYLMNYERNANEVFDGGHQSFSGKKILLGIT
;
A
#
# COMPACT_ATOMS: atom_id res chain seq x y z
N VAL A 1 51.36 25.81 38.04
CA VAL A 1 49.96 25.38 37.89
C VAL A 1 49.83 24.75 36.51
N TYR A 2 49.80 23.42 36.42
CA TYR A 2 49.56 22.70 35.16
C TYR A 2 48.08 22.44 34.98
N PHE A 3 47.51 22.99 33.92
CA PHE A 3 46.16 22.60 33.46
C PHE A 3 46.26 21.33 32.61
N ILE A 4 45.80 20.21 33.12
CA ILE A 4 45.59 19.00 32.33
C ILE A 4 44.21 19.15 31.66
N SER A 5 44.22 19.42 30.37
CA SER A 5 43.03 19.35 29.52
C SER A 5 42.76 17.86 29.25
N ALA A 6 41.83 17.29 30.00
CA ALA A 6 41.30 16.00 29.66
C ALA A 6 40.41 16.14 28.40
N ARG A 7 40.95 15.81 27.22
CA ARG A 7 40.17 15.55 26.03
C ARG A 7 39.37 14.26 26.29
N ASN A 8 38.10 14.40 26.63
CA ASN A 8 37.16 13.30 26.49
C ASN A 8 36.98 13.01 25.00
N THR A 9 37.76 12.08 24.48
CA THR A 9 37.42 11.37 23.26
C THR A 9 36.27 10.46 23.62
N MET A 10 35.02 10.90 23.43
CA MET A 10 33.91 9.98 23.32
C MET A 10 34.23 9.09 22.12
N GLU A 11 34.59 7.83 22.38
CA GLU A 11 34.53 6.80 21.36
C GLU A 11 33.09 6.78 20.88
N LYS A 12 32.88 7.06 19.60
CA LYS A 12 31.61 6.82 18.94
C LYS A 12 31.42 5.30 19.01
N GLU A 13 30.64 4.81 19.99
CA GLU A 13 30.04 3.50 19.87
C GLU A 13 29.19 3.53 18.60
N SER A 14 29.67 2.90 17.54
CA SER A 14 28.86 2.66 16.37
C SER A 14 27.75 1.72 16.82
N ALA A 15 26.51 2.20 16.83
CA ALA A 15 25.37 1.34 17.05
C ALA A 15 25.41 0.23 15.99
N VAL A 16 25.52 -1.01 16.44
CA VAL A 16 25.42 -2.17 15.55
C VAL A 16 23.93 -2.38 15.30
N TYR A 17 23.47 -1.95 14.15
CA TYR A 17 22.10 -2.24 13.72
C TYR A 17 22.05 -3.70 13.29
N THR A 18 21.13 -4.45 13.91
CA THR A 18 20.78 -5.78 13.40
C THR A 18 19.95 -5.56 12.13
N SER A 19 20.43 -6.10 11.00
CA SER A 19 19.63 -6.10 9.78
C SER A 19 18.32 -6.84 10.07
N MET A 20 17.20 -6.30 9.60
CA MET A 20 15.94 -7.04 9.60
C MET A 20 16.12 -8.27 8.70
N GLU A 21 15.67 -9.43 9.19
CA GLU A 21 15.57 -10.61 8.35
C GLU A 21 14.52 -10.37 7.27
N GLU A 22 14.75 -10.92 6.09
CA GLU A 22 13.77 -10.90 5.02
C GLU A 22 12.50 -11.64 5.44
N PRO A 23 11.31 -11.31 4.86
CA PRO A 23 10.08 -12.00 5.15
C PRO A 23 10.25 -13.51 4.96
N SER A 24 9.85 -14.30 5.96
CA SER A 24 9.98 -15.76 5.91
C SER A 24 8.78 -16.46 5.25
N LEU A 25 7.70 -15.73 4.98
CA LEU A 25 6.48 -16.26 4.36
C LEU A 25 6.24 -15.60 3.00
N PRO A 26 5.71 -16.33 2.02
CA PRO A 26 5.25 -15.78 0.76
C PRO A 26 4.23 -14.65 0.98
N VAL A 27 4.16 -13.73 0.01
CA VAL A 27 3.19 -12.64 -0.02
C VAL A 27 2.38 -12.76 -1.30
N VAL A 28 1.06 -12.59 -1.21
CA VAL A 28 0.14 -12.68 -2.35
C VAL A 28 -0.33 -11.30 -2.73
N TYR A 29 -0.20 -10.96 -4.01
CA TYR A 29 -0.77 -9.76 -4.62
C TYR A 29 -1.93 -10.15 -5.51
N THR A 30 -3.01 -9.37 -5.52
CA THR A 30 -4.06 -9.48 -6.52
C THR A 30 -3.84 -8.45 -7.62
N GLN A 31 -4.48 -8.62 -8.78
CA GLN A 31 -4.33 -7.69 -9.90
C GLN A 31 -5.68 -7.08 -10.30
N LEU A 32 -5.65 -5.81 -10.63
CA LEU A 32 -6.79 -5.07 -11.17
C LEU A 32 -6.35 -4.18 -12.32
N GLY A 33 -6.94 -4.39 -13.50
CA GLY A 33 -6.61 -3.59 -14.70
C GLY A 33 -5.14 -3.66 -15.12
N GLY A 34 -4.46 -4.78 -14.84
CA GLY A 34 -3.03 -4.99 -15.12
C GLY A 34 -2.08 -4.41 -14.07
N GLN A 35 -2.59 -3.87 -12.97
CA GLN A 35 -1.81 -3.35 -11.86
C GLN A 35 -1.87 -4.31 -10.66
N GLU A 36 -0.76 -4.46 -9.95
CA GLU A 36 -0.72 -5.18 -8.67
C GLU A 36 -1.31 -4.32 -7.57
N ILE A 37 -2.24 -4.90 -6.82
CA ILE A 37 -2.88 -4.28 -5.67
C ILE A 37 -3.04 -5.30 -4.54
N ASN A 38 -3.43 -4.84 -3.36
CA ASN A 38 -3.80 -5.68 -2.23
C ASN A 38 -2.69 -6.67 -1.85
N CYS A 39 -1.65 -6.18 -1.22
CA CYS A 39 -0.60 -7.02 -0.63
C CYS A 39 -1.18 -7.83 0.53
N LEU A 40 -1.43 -9.14 0.30
CA LEU A 40 -2.01 -10.04 1.29
C LEU A 40 -0.90 -10.77 2.04
N HIS A 41 -0.93 -10.70 3.36
CA HIS A 41 0.01 -11.40 4.23
C HIS A 41 -0.51 -12.78 4.63
N GLY A 42 0.40 -13.76 4.74
CA GLY A 42 0.06 -15.14 5.06
C GLY A 42 -0.12 -15.37 6.56
N TYR A 43 -1.13 -16.18 6.90
CA TYR A 43 -1.38 -16.66 8.25
C TYR A 43 -1.18 -18.18 8.31
N MET A 44 -0.52 -18.66 9.35
CA MET A 44 -0.35 -20.11 9.57
C MET A 44 -1.59 -20.79 10.19
N GLN A 45 -2.59 -20.01 10.53
CA GLN A 45 -3.86 -20.49 11.08
C GLN A 45 -5.01 -19.90 10.30
N ASP A 46 -6.11 -20.63 10.21
CA ASP A 46 -7.34 -20.10 9.62
C ASP A 46 -7.91 -18.99 10.52
N MET A 47 -7.95 -17.77 9.98
CA MET A 47 -8.41 -16.54 10.66
C MET A 47 -9.89 -16.23 10.39
N GLY A 48 -10.53 -17.01 9.54
CA GLY A 48 -11.91 -16.75 9.12
C GLY A 48 -12.07 -15.39 8.42
N ASN A 49 -13.21 -14.72 8.65
CA ASN A 49 -13.54 -13.45 7.98
C ASN A 49 -12.83 -12.21 8.59
N GLN A 50 -12.17 -12.34 9.72
CA GLN A 50 -11.56 -11.18 10.42
C GLN A 50 -10.38 -10.61 9.64
N ALA A 51 -9.58 -11.46 9.00
CA ALA A 51 -8.42 -11.07 8.23
C ALA A 51 -8.76 -10.46 6.84
N ALA A 52 -10.01 -10.56 6.37
CA ALA A 52 -10.42 -10.08 5.06
C ALA A 52 -10.87 -8.61 5.03
N ARG A 53 -10.77 -7.89 6.13
CA ARG A 53 -11.30 -6.52 6.24
C ARG A 53 -10.43 -5.46 5.56
N GLU A 54 -9.18 -5.77 5.31
CA GLU A 54 -8.19 -4.79 4.86
C GLU A 54 -8.31 -4.45 3.38
N SER A 55 -8.86 -5.37 2.57
CA SER A 55 -8.92 -5.18 1.12
C SER A 55 -10.15 -5.80 0.47
N ILE A 56 -10.45 -5.30 -0.74
CA ILE A 56 -11.39 -5.91 -1.66
C ILE A 56 -10.73 -6.08 -3.03
N SER A 57 -10.86 -7.26 -3.62
CA SER A 57 -10.39 -7.58 -4.96
C SER A 57 -11.58 -7.61 -5.91
N VAL A 58 -11.52 -6.79 -6.95
CA VAL A 58 -12.60 -6.65 -7.93
C VAL A 58 -12.37 -7.62 -9.06
N LEU A 59 -13.38 -8.45 -9.33
CA LEU A 59 -13.32 -9.45 -10.38
C LEU A 59 -13.58 -8.81 -11.75
N PRO A 60 -12.80 -9.20 -12.77
CA PRO A 60 -13.09 -8.84 -14.17
C PRO A 60 -14.38 -9.54 -14.66
N GLU A 61 -14.81 -9.22 -15.88
CA GLU A 61 -16.04 -9.78 -16.43
C GLU A 61 -16.00 -11.31 -16.57
N ASP A 62 -14.85 -11.88 -16.89
CA ASP A 62 -14.62 -13.33 -16.98
C ASP A 62 -14.44 -14.00 -15.61
N ARG A 63 -14.40 -13.23 -14.52
CA ARG A 63 -14.21 -13.65 -13.13
C ARG A 63 -12.90 -14.38 -12.83
N GLY A 64 -11.91 -14.27 -13.71
CA GLY A 64 -10.56 -14.78 -13.48
C GLY A 64 -9.74 -13.80 -12.64
N LEU A 65 -9.59 -14.05 -11.35
CA LEU A 65 -8.74 -13.20 -10.50
C LEU A 65 -7.27 -13.58 -10.69
N ASN A 66 -6.49 -12.69 -11.29
CA ASN A 66 -5.06 -12.86 -11.38
C ASN A 66 -4.41 -12.57 -10.03
N ILE A 67 -3.50 -13.47 -9.62
CA ILE A 67 -2.67 -13.33 -8.43
C ILE A 67 -1.19 -13.50 -8.80
N ARG A 68 -0.33 -12.82 -8.04
CA ARG A 68 1.12 -13.08 -8.01
C ARG A 68 1.54 -13.38 -6.58
N ILE A 69 2.34 -14.41 -6.41
CA ILE A 69 2.88 -14.84 -5.12
C ILE A 69 4.38 -14.59 -5.14
N GLU A 70 4.86 -13.71 -4.30
CA GLU A 70 6.29 -13.52 -4.04
C GLU A 70 6.76 -14.61 -3.08
N GLU A 71 7.75 -15.42 -3.50
CA GLU A 71 8.11 -16.66 -2.80
C GLU A 71 8.98 -16.43 -1.56
N TYR A 72 9.81 -15.39 -1.52
CA TYR A 72 10.78 -15.12 -0.44
C TYR A 72 11.56 -16.38 -0.01
N GLY A 73 12.07 -17.13 -0.99
CA GLY A 73 12.85 -18.33 -0.76
C GLY A 73 12.04 -19.59 -0.41
N ASN A 74 10.71 -19.53 -0.41
CA ASN A 74 9.85 -20.70 -0.27
C ASN A 74 9.59 -21.32 -1.65
N THR A 75 9.25 -22.61 -1.66
CA THR A 75 8.82 -23.30 -2.87
C THR A 75 7.32 -23.57 -2.79
N ILE A 76 6.56 -22.98 -3.71
CA ILE A 76 5.11 -23.19 -3.78
C ILE A 76 4.83 -24.57 -4.39
N THR A 77 4.07 -25.40 -3.68
CA THR A 77 3.73 -26.76 -4.08
C THR A 77 2.24 -26.96 -4.34
N GLY A 78 1.40 -26.01 -3.96
CA GLY A 78 -0.04 -26.06 -4.18
C GLY A 78 -0.69 -24.72 -3.93
N ILE A 79 -1.75 -24.45 -4.68
CA ILE A 79 -2.60 -23.26 -4.54
C ILE A 79 -4.05 -23.75 -4.57
N SER A 80 -4.83 -23.36 -3.58
CA SER A 80 -6.28 -23.59 -3.56
C SER A 80 -7.01 -22.36 -3.03
N TYR A 81 -8.30 -22.28 -3.25
CA TYR A 81 -9.10 -21.18 -2.71
C TYR A 81 -10.52 -21.61 -2.36
N GLU A 82 -11.12 -20.87 -1.43
CA GLU A 82 -12.52 -20.94 -1.08
C GLU A 82 -13.19 -19.57 -1.22
N VAL A 83 -14.41 -19.58 -1.74
CA VAL A 83 -15.30 -18.42 -1.72
C VAL A 83 -16.47 -18.72 -0.79
N ARG A 84 -16.69 -17.82 0.17
CA ARG A 84 -17.79 -17.90 1.14
C ARG A 84 -18.56 -16.58 1.19
N ASN A 85 -19.79 -16.63 1.66
CA ASN A 85 -20.44 -15.39 2.07
C ASN A 85 -19.76 -14.81 3.33
N LEU A 86 -19.98 -13.54 3.61
CA LEU A 86 -19.31 -12.82 4.71
C LEU A 86 -19.65 -13.36 6.11
N THR A 87 -20.77 -14.07 6.26
CA THR A 87 -21.18 -14.71 7.53
C THR A 87 -20.57 -16.09 7.74
N LEU A 88 -19.83 -16.62 6.74
CA LEU A 88 -19.16 -17.93 6.71
C LEU A 88 -20.08 -19.16 6.78
N ASP A 89 -21.38 -19.00 6.79
CA ASP A 89 -22.34 -20.10 6.89
C ASP A 89 -22.61 -20.80 5.55
N ARG A 90 -22.17 -20.18 4.43
CA ARG A 90 -22.33 -20.72 3.09
C ARG A 90 -21.02 -20.76 2.31
N LEU A 91 -20.58 -21.97 1.97
CA LEU A 91 -19.53 -22.19 0.98
C LEU A 91 -20.14 -22.02 -0.42
N VAL A 92 -19.57 -21.13 -1.22
CA VAL A 92 -19.96 -20.88 -2.61
C VAL A 92 -19.12 -21.73 -3.56
N GLU A 93 -17.81 -21.73 -3.35
CA GLU A 93 -16.86 -22.46 -4.19
C GLU A 93 -15.63 -22.89 -3.39
N ARG A 94 -15.06 -24.05 -3.78
CA ARG A 94 -13.73 -24.51 -3.35
C ARG A 94 -13.06 -25.14 -4.57
N THR A 95 -11.85 -24.68 -4.89
CA THR A 95 -11.13 -25.12 -6.10
C THR A 95 -9.65 -25.23 -5.81
N GLU A 96 -9.03 -26.28 -6.33
CA GLU A 96 -7.58 -26.40 -6.44
C GLU A 96 -7.15 -25.79 -7.79
N VAL A 97 -6.08 -24.99 -7.77
CA VAL A 97 -5.52 -24.37 -8.98
C VAL A 97 -4.52 -25.34 -9.56
N GLU A 98 -4.79 -25.84 -10.78
CA GLU A 98 -3.95 -26.86 -11.41
C GLU A 98 -2.77 -26.23 -12.17
N ASP A 99 -2.96 -25.04 -12.73
CA ASP A 99 -1.99 -24.39 -13.59
C ASP A 99 -1.50 -23.06 -13.01
N TRP A 100 -0.18 -22.91 -12.89
CA TRP A 100 0.49 -21.65 -12.58
C TRP A 100 1.84 -21.53 -13.28
N VAL A 101 2.34 -20.32 -13.38
CA VAL A 101 3.64 -20.02 -13.99
C VAL A 101 4.61 -19.59 -12.90
N SER A 102 5.74 -20.29 -12.78
CA SER A 102 6.82 -19.94 -11.84
C SER A 102 7.99 -19.30 -12.59
N GLY A 103 8.59 -18.27 -12.00
CA GLY A 103 9.78 -17.62 -12.54
C GLY A 103 10.24 -16.46 -11.66
N ASP A 104 11.55 -16.23 -11.62
CA ASP A 104 12.20 -15.10 -10.93
C ASP A 104 11.78 -14.90 -9.46
N GLY A 105 11.61 -16.02 -8.72
CA GLY A 105 11.25 -16.00 -7.29
C GLY A 105 9.77 -15.66 -7.04
N SER A 106 8.93 -15.78 -8.06
CA SER A 106 7.50 -15.57 -7.95
C SER A 106 6.68 -16.60 -8.72
N VAL A 107 5.41 -16.72 -8.34
CA VAL A 107 4.41 -17.57 -9.00
C VAL A 107 3.24 -16.70 -9.42
N SER A 108 2.79 -16.86 -10.66
CA SER A 108 1.58 -16.22 -11.18
C SER A 108 0.51 -17.25 -11.48
N ALA A 109 -0.71 -17.02 -11.02
CA ALA A 109 -1.85 -17.90 -11.24
C ALA A 109 -3.13 -17.11 -11.51
N VAL A 110 -4.11 -17.77 -12.08
CA VAL A 110 -5.48 -17.26 -12.24
C VAL A 110 -6.40 -18.10 -11.37
N LEU A 111 -7.19 -17.45 -10.53
CA LEU A 111 -8.26 -18.09 -9.77
C LEU A 111 -9.57 -18.00 -10.57
N PRO A 112 -10.02 -19.09 -11.22
CA PRO A 112 -11.19 -19.06 -12.09
C PRO A 112 -12.49 -19.18 -11.26
N ILE A 113 -12.96 -18.09 -10.68
CA ILE A 113 -14.14 -18.07 -9.81
C ILE A 113 -15.41 -18.20 -10.67
N GLN A 114 -15.97 -19.41 -10.76
CA GLN A 114 -17.02 -19.74 -11.72
C GLN A 114 -18.41 -19.86 -11.12
N ASN A 115 -18.52 -20.16 -9.83
CA ASN A 115 -19.79 -20.42 -9.20
C ASN A 115 -20.59 -19.15 -8.87
N LEU A 116 -21.85 -19.34 -8.51
CA LEU A 116 -22.91 -18.36 -8.37
C LEU A 116 -22.56 -17.18 -7.44
N LEU A 117 -21.85 -16.20 -7.98
CA LEU A 117 -21.75 -14.88 -7.39
C LEU A 117 -22.89 -14.01 -7.92
N ALA A 118 -23.56 -13.32 -7.03
CA ALA A 118 -24.44 -12.23 -7.41
C ALA A 118 -23.62 -10.98 -7.73
N ARG A 119 -24.02 -10.23 -8.75
CA ARG A 119 -23.36 -8.96 -9.10
C ARG A 119 -23.51 -7.95 -7.96
N ASN A 120 -22.46 -7.15 -7.76
CA ASN A 120 -22.38 -6.11 -6.73
C ASN A 120 -22.51 -6.61 -5.29
N GLU A 121 -22.44 -7.93 -5.09
CA GLU A 121 -22.42 -8.55 -3.78
C GLU A 121 -20.97 -8.84 -3.36
N THR A 122 -20.69 -8.70 -2.06
CA THR A 122 -19.35 -8.95 -1.50
C THR A 122 -19.27 -10.34 -0.88
N TYR A 123 -18.19 -11.03 -1.20
CA TYR A 123 -17.88 -12.37 -0.68
C TYR A 123 -16.50 -12.38 -0.03
N LEU A 124 -16.23 -13.39 0.80
CA LEU A 124 -14.90 -13.69 1.32
C LEU A 124 -14.18 -14.61 0.37
N LEU A 125 -12.97 -14.27 0.00
CA LEU A 125 -12.00 -15.16 -0.66
C LEU A 125 -10.91 -15.52 0.34
N SER A 126 -10.72 -16.82 0.58
CA SER A 126 -9.59 -17.38 1.30
C SER A 126 -8.72 -18.16 0.31
N ILE A 127 -7.46 -17.77 0.18
CA ILE A 127 -6.46 -18.45 -0.66
C ILE A 127 -5.56 -19.24 0.26
N THR A 128 -5.36 -20.53 -0.04
CA THR A 128 -4.40 -21.38 0.67
C THR A 128 -3.22 -21.67 -0.24
N VAL A 129 -2.02 -21.36 0.23
CA VAL A 129 -0.75 -21.62 -0.46
C VAL A 129 0.02 -22.66 0.34
N SER A 130 0.36 -23.76 -0.30
CA SER A 130 1.16 -24.83 0.30
C SER A 130 2.63 -24.67 -0.07
N THR A 131 3.53 -24.77 0.92
CA THR A 131 4.99 -24.67 0.74
C THR A 131 5.72 -25.96 1.14
N GLY A 132 5.08 -27.11 0.86
CA GLY A 132 5.59 -28.45 1.20
C GLY A 132 5.31 -28.85 2.64
N GLU A 133 5.73 -28.08 3.63
CA GLU A 133 5.52 -28.39 5.06
C GLU A 133 4.44 -27.54 5.73
N LYS A 134 4.08 -26.41 5.13
CA LYS A 134 3.16 -25.42 5.71
C LYS A 134 2.03 -25.10 4.75
N GLU A 135 0.85 -24.92 5.32
CA GLU A 135 -0.28 -24.28 4.65
C GLU A 135 -0.42 -22.85 5.18
N LEU A 136 -0.49 -21.91 4.26
CA LEU A 136 -0.60 -20.48 4.55
C LEU A 136 -1.90 -19.95 3.99
N HIS A 137 -2.63 -19.20 4.80
CA HIS A 137 -3.94 -18.69 4.47
C HIS A 137 -3.88 -17.18 4.23
N TYR A 138 -4.48 -16.72 3.12
CA TYR A 138 -4.54 -15.33 2.70
C TYR A 138 -5.99 -14.95 2.50
N TYR A 139 -6.36 -13.73 2.86
CA TYR A 139 -7.76 -13.32 2.88
C TYR A 139 -7.93 -11.98 2.20
N THR A 140 -8.97 -11.88 1.38
CA THR A 140 -9.48 -10.63 0.84
C THR A 140 -10.99 -10.77 0.62
N ARG A 141 -11.69 -9.66 0.56
CA ARG A 141 -13.05 -9.67 0.03
C ARG A 141 -13.00 -9.67 -1.49
N ILE A 142 -14.01 -10.19 -2.14
CA ILE A 142 -14.19 -10.11 -3.59
C ILE A 142 -15.54 -9.57 -3.93
N MET A 143 -15.62 -8.86 -5.06
CA MET A 143 -16.85 -8.39 -5.66
C MET A 143 -16.78 -8.55 -7.19
N TRP A 144 -17.89 -8.95 -7.79
CA TRP A 144 -18.09 -8.96 -9.22
C TRP A 144 -19.05 -7.82 -9.63
N PRO A 145 -18.55 -6.63 -9.97
CA PRO A 145 -19.38 -5.47 -10.27
C PRO A 145 -19.93 -5.49 -11.69
N ASP A 146 -20.91 -4.62 -11.95
CA ASP A 146 -21.47 -4.38 -13.29
C ASP A 146 -20.60 -3.45 -14.16
N ASN A 147 -19.48 -2.95 -13.63
CA ASN A 147 -18.67 -1.94 -14.26
C ASN A 147 -17.18 -2.10 -13.92
N ALA A 148 -16.32 -1.35 -14.61
CA ALA A 148 -14.87 -1.37 -14.42
C ALA A 148 -14.32 -0.14 -13.66
N TYR A 149 -15.14 0.61 -12.94
CA TYR A 149 -14.75 1.89 -12.34
C TYR A 149 -13.64 1.76 -11.29
N ALA A 150 -13.57 0.64 -10.57
CA ALA A 150 -12.50 0.39 -9.60
C ALA A 150 -11.11 0.48 -10.23
N SER A 151 -10.92 -0.08 -11.43
CA SER A 151 -9.66 -0.01 -12.16
C SER A 151 -9.27 1.43 -12.51
N ASP A 152 -10.25 2.24 -12.95
CA ASP A 152 -10.01 3.65 -13.27
C ASP A 152 -9.70 4.47 -12.01
N MET A 153 -10.35 4.16 -10.88
CA MET A 153 -10.08 4.82 -9.60
C MET A 153 -8.67 4.51 -9.09
N VAL A 154 -8.24 3.25 -9.14
CA VAL A 154 -6.88 2.84 -8.74
C VAL A 154 -5.83 3.52 -9.61
N ARG A 155 -6.05 3.56 -10.94
CA ARG A 155 -5.16 4.27 -11.86
C ARG A 155 -5.08 5.76 -11.55
N LEU A 156 -6.23 6.43 -11.30
CA LEU A 156 -6.26 7.84 -10.94
C LEU A 156 -5.52 8.11 -9.63
N ALA A 157 -5.70 7.27 -8.61
CA ALA A 157 -4.98 7.39 -7.35
C ALA A 157 -3.47 7.28 -7.54
N GLN A 158 -3.01 6.29 -8.30
CA GLN A 158 -1.59 6.10 -8.61
C GLN A 158 -1.00 7.31 -9.38
N GLU A 159 -1.71 7.79 -10.40
CA GLU A 159 -1.29 8.96 -11.15
C GLU A 159 -1.24 10.21 -10.27
N PHE A 160 -2.21 10.39 -9.38
CA PHE A 160 -2.26 11.50 -8.43
C PHE A 160 -1.04 11.49 -7.51
N THR A 161 -0.78 10.36 -6.85
CA THR A 161 0.38 10.20 -5.97
C THR A 161 1.69 10.48 -6.72
N ARG A 162 1.91 9.88 -7.89
CA ARG A 162 3.14 10.07 -8.67
C ARG A 162 3.32 11.53 -9.12
N LYS A 163 2.27 12.16 -9.61
CA LYS A 163 2.31 13.56 -10.07
C LYS A 163 2.53 14.54 -8.91
N SER A 164 2.01 14.25 -7.72
CA SER A 164 2.18 15.13 -6.55
C SER A 164 3.65 15.30 -6.12
N LEU A 165 4.56 14.44 -6.58
CA LEU A 165 5.99 14.55 -6.31
C LEU A 165 6.70 15.59 -7.19
N ASP A 166 6.06 16.08 -8.25
CA ASP A 166 6.64 17.07 -9.18
C ASP A 166 5.66 18.23 -9.39
N TYR A 167 6.07 19.43 -9.00
CA TYR A 167 5.26 20.65 -9.11
C TYR A 167 4.72 20.90 -10.51
N ASN A 168 5.49 20.63 -11.56
CA ASN A 168 5.09 20.88 -12.93
C ASN A 168 4.12 19.83 -13.47
N GLN A 169 4.31 18.56 -13.08
CA GLN A 169 3.43 17.46 -13.47
C GLN A 169 2.10 17.48 -12.72
N ALA A 170 2.08 18.02 -11.50
CA ALA A 170 0.88 18.09 -10.66
C ALA A 170 -0.15 19.15 -11.08
N ARG A 171 0.12 19.98 -12.08
CA ARG A 171 -0.75 21.14 -12.42
C ARG A 171 -2.20 20.77 -12.74
N ASP A 172 -2.43 19.61 -13.33
CA ASP A 172 -3.77 19.10 -13.61
C ASP A 172 -4.52 18.64 -12.35
N LEU A 173 -3.78 18.34 -11.26
CA LEU A 173 -4.35 17.94 -9.97
C LEU A 173 -5.09 19.08 -9.26
N VAL A 174 -4.80 20.34 -9.60
CA VAL A 174 -5.49 21.52 -9.03
C VAL A 174 -7.01 21.40 -9.16
N SER A 175 -7.49 20.79 -10.24
CA SER A 175 -8.93 20.61 -10.48
C SER A 175 -9.62 19.65 -9.49
N TYR A 176 -8.86 18.89 -8.71
CA TYR A 176 -9.36 17.99 -7.68
C TYR A 176 -9.30 18.61 -6.28
N LEU A 177 -8.56 19.70 -6.09
CA LEU A 177 -8.41 20.34 -4.79
C LEU A 177 -9.62 21.21 -4.43
N GLU A 178 -9.96 21.22 -3.16
CA GLU A 178 -10.96 22.09 -2.54
C GLU A 178 -10.25 23.12 -1.63
N THR A 179 -9.22 23.77 -2.13
CA THR A 179 -8.34 24.67 -1.35
C THR A 179 -9.14 25.64 -0.49
N ASN A 180 -8.79 25.73 0.79
CA ASN A 180 -9.42 26.59 1.77
C ASN A 180 -8.36 27.36 2.55
N ASP A 181 -8.53 28.68 2.65
CA ASP A 181 -7.60 29.58 3.36
C ASP A 181 -7.52 29.31 4.87
N THR A 182 -8.46 28.53 5.42
CA THR A 182 -8.46 28.15 6.84
C THR A 182 -7.74 26.84 7.12
N GLU A 183 -7.26 26.14 6.08
CA GLU A 183 -6.54 24.88 6.24
C GLU A 183 -5.17 25.12 6.87
N ASP A 184 -4.79 24.21 7.77
CA ASP A 184 -3.47 24.22 8.38
C ASP A 184 -2.41 23.70 7.41
N ASN A 185 -1.64 24.61 6.81
CA ASN A 185 -0.51 24.30 5.94
C ASN A 185 0.83 24.50 6.68
N SER A 186 0.89 24.25 7.99
CA SER A 186 2.11 24.43 8.78
C SER A 186 3.05 23.22 8.74
N SER A 187 2.58 22.06 8.28
CA SER A 187 3.35 20.81 8.27
C SER A 187 3.04 19.95 7.07
N LEU A 188 4.08 19.38 6.44
CA LEU A 188 3.96 18.36 5.39
C LEU A 188 3.56 16.97 5.94
N GLY A 189 3.58 16.79 7.26
CA GLY A 189 3.22 15.53 7.91
C GLY A 189 1.76 15.14 7.74
N HIS A 190 0.86 16.10 7.45
CA HIS A 190 -0.53 15.84 7.15
C HIS A 190 -1.05 16.83 6.11
N VAL A 191 -1.43 16.34 4.94
CA VAL A 191 -1.92 17.14 3.81
C VAL A 191 -3.28 16.62 3.39
N THR A 192 -4.26 17.50 3.23
CA THR A 192 -5.64 17.15 2.87
C THR A 192 -6.02 17.66 1.47
N ILE A 193 -7.20 17.27 0.99
CA ILE A 193 -7.79 17.79 -0.25
C ILE A 193 -7.94 19.33 -0.25
N ARG A 194 -7.93 19.96 0.95
CA ARG A 194 -8.09 21.42 1.13
C ARG A 194 -6.76 22.17 1.18
N ALA A 195 -5.65 21.45 1.24
CA ALA A 195 -4.32 22.03 1.32
C ALA A 195 -4.01 22.92 0.10
N SER A 196 -3.03 23.78 0.25
CA SER A 196 -2.51 24.56 -0.87
C SER A 196 -1.84 23.65 -1.91
N PHE A 197 -1.80 24.10 -3.17
CA PHE A 197 -1.11 23.35 -4.23
C PHE A 197 0.38 23.17 -3.92
N SER A 198 1.02 24.14 -3.29
CA SER A 198 2.41 24.03 -2.84
C SER A 198 2.59 22.90 -1.85
N HIS A 199 1.71 22.81 -0.83
CA HIS A 199 1.73 21.73 0.17
C HIS A 199 1.48 20.36 -0.43
N LEU A 200 0.53 20.26 -1.37
CA LEU A 200 0.31 19.02 -2.13
C LEU A 200 1.61 18.56 -2.82
N THR A 201 2.36 19.50 -3.37
CA THR A 201 3.60 19.25 -4.12
C THR A 201 4.87 19.44 -3.26
N TRP A 202 4.80 19.07 -1.97
CA TRP A 202 5.92 19.02 -1.03
C TRP A 202 6.66 20.35 -0.83
N ASP A 203 5.98 21.48 -1.00
CA ASP A 203 6.52 22.83 -0.83
C ASP A 203 7.82 23.12 -1.60
N GLY A 204 8.01 22.46 -2.73
CA GLY A 204 9.17 22.63 -3.59
C GLY A 204 10.43 21.89 -3.11
N LEU A 205 10.30 21.00 -2.15
CA LEU A 205 11.37 20.07 -1.79
C LEU A 205 11.72 19.15 -2.98
N ASP A 206 12.98 18.76 -3.06
CA ASP A 206 13.43 17.77 -4.05
C ASP A 206 13.12 16.36 -3.54
N VAL A 207 11.99 15.81 -3.99
CA VAL A 207 11.41 14.55 -3.52
C VAL A 207 11.47 13.49 -4.61
N GLU A 208 11.99 12.34 -4.28
CA GLU A 208 12.09 11.19 -5.16
C GLU A 208 11.41 9.95 -4.55
N MET A 209 10.53 9.26 -5.30
CA MET A 209 9.94 8.00 -4.85
C MET A 209 11.00 6.89 -4.80
N VAL A 210 11.00 6.14 -3.71
CA VAL A 210 11.92 5.02 -3.47
C VAL A 210 11.15 3.71 -3.54
N GLY A 211 11.51 2.86 -4.50
CA GLY A 211 10.82 1.59 -4.74
C GLY A 211 9.44 1.76 -5.40
N GLU A 212 8.67 0.67 -5.40
CA GLU A 212 7.31 0.68 -5.94
C GLU A 212 6.28 0.91 -4.84
N PRO A 213 5.24 1.73 -5.08
CA PRO A 213 4.19 1.96 -4.12
C PRO A 213 3.31 0.72 -3.91
N LEU A 214 2.87 0.49 -2.68
CA LEU A 214 1.90 -0.55 -2.34
C LEU A 214 0.49 0.05 -2.40
N MET A 215 -0.31 -0.42 -3.34
CA MET A 215 -1.69 0.04 -3.54
C MET A 215 -2.67 -0.96 -2.91
N THR A 216 -3.63 -0.46 -2.15
CA THR A 216 -4.70 -1.27 -1.56
C THR A 216 -6.06 -0.66 -1.90
N LEU A 217 -6.92 -1.43 -2.54
CA LEU A 217 -8.32 -1.09 -2.65
C LEU A 217 -9.01 -1.56 -1.36
N GLN A 218 -9.26 -0.64 -0.45
CA GLN A 218 -9.82 -0.95 0.88
C GLN A 218 -11.31 -1.24 0.83
N GLU A 219 -12.06 -0.40 0.09
CA GLU A 219 -13.50 -0.53 -0.07
C GLU A 219 -13.90 -0.21 -1.51
N PHE A 220 -14.93 -0.93 -1.99
CA PHE A 220 -15.60 -0.65 -3.25
C PHE A 220 -17.03 -1.16 -3.21
N ASP A 221 -18.01 -0.32 -3.58
CA ASP A 221 -19.44 -0.65 -3.58
C ASP A 221 -20.06 -0.64 -4.99
N GLY A 222 -19.22 -0.53 -6.03
CA GLY A 222 -19.65 -0.40 -7.43
C GLY A 222 -19.68 1.06 -7.92
N ILE A 223 -19.71 2.05 -7.02
CA ILE A 223 -19.78 3.48 -7.34
C ILE A 223 -18.71 4.26 -6.58
N MET A 224 -18.51 3.95 -5.32
CA MET A 224 -17.49 4.56 -4.45
C MET A 224 -16.34 3.58 -4.21
N GLY A 225 -15.13 4.12 -4.18
CA GLY A 225 -13.91 3.39 -3.83
C GLY A 225 -13.08 4.13 -2.81
N GLN A 226 -12.46 3.37 -1.91
CA GLN A 226 -11.43 3.85 -0.99
C GLN A 226 -10.13 3.16 -1.32
N ILE A 227 -9.11 3.95 -1.67
CA ILE A 227 -7.79 3.48 -2.09
C ILE A 227 -6.76 4.05 -1.13
N GLN A 228 -5.87 3.20 -0.67
CA GLN A 228 -4.69 3.57 0.09
C GLN A 228 -3.44 3.27 -0.76
N ILE A 229 -2.50 4.22 -0.79
CA ILE A 229 -1.19 4.03 -1.41
C ILE A 229 -0.13 4.32 -0.37
N ARG A 230 0.68 3.30 -0.02
CA ARG A 230 1.84 3.42 0.86
C ARG A 230 3.11 3.41 0.04
N TYR A 231 3.97 4.37 0.28
CA TYR A 231 5.22 4.54 -0.45
C TYR A 231 6.28 5.22 0.40
N GLN A 232 7.54 5.10 -0.04
CA GLN A 232 8.64 5.83 0.55
C GLN A 232 9.11 6.91 -0.42
N VAL A 233 9.53 8.03 0.14
CA VAL A 233 10.23 9.06 -0.60
C VAL A 233 11.54 9.41 0.08
N ALA A 234 12.51 9.81 -0.73
CA ALA A 234 13.73 10.46 -0.29
C ALA A 234 13.60 11.95 -0.53
N ILE A 235 13.92 12.75 0.47
CA ILE A 235 14.05 14.20 0.37
C ILE A 235 15.53 14.51 0.29
N ASN A 236 15.98 15.15 -0.79
CA ASN A 236 17.35 15.57 -0.98
C ASN A 236 17.51 17.00 -0.46
N GLU A 237 18.32 17.18 0.59
CA GLU A 237 18.57 18.47 1.21
C GLU A 237 19.68 19.24 0.46
N GLU A 238 19.68 20.58 0.56
CA GLU A 238 20.69 21.44 -0.08
C GLU A 238 22.13 21.15 0.40
N ASP A 239 22.30 20.66 1.62
CA ASP A 239 23.60 20.31 2.19
C ASP A 239 24.12 18.93 1.74
N GLY A 240 23.34 18.21 0.90
CA GLY A 240 23.64 16.88 0.38
C GLY A 240 23.23 15.74 1.32
N THR A 241 22.51 16.02 2.41
CA THR A 241 21.87 14.98 3.21
C THR A 241 20.63 14.46 2.52
N ARG A 242 20.24 13.21 2.84
CA ARG A 242 19.08 12.55 2.27
C ARG A 242 18.23 11.98 3.41
N SER A 243 17.05 12.52 3.58
CA SER A 243 16.07 12.04 4.56
C SER A 243 15.07 11.10 3.91
N MET A 244 14.71 10.02 4.60
CA MET A 244 13.70 9.08 4.16
C MET A 244 12.39 9.37 4.85
N VAL A 245 11.29 9.32 4.11
CA VAL A 245 9.94 9.57 4.61
C VAL A 245 9.02 8.44 4.18
N ASP A 246 8.32 7.84 5.14
CA ASP A 246 7.19 6.94 4.88
C ASP A 246 5.94 7.79 4.67
N ALA A 247 5.30 7.62 3.52
CA ALA A 247 4.10 8.34 3.15
C ALA A 247 2.94 7.39 2.85
N GLU A 248 1.74 7.84 3.20
CA GLU A 248 0.50 7.14 2.97
C GLU A 248 -0.56 8.10 2.43
N ASP A 249 -0.99 7.88 1.20
CA ASP A 249 -2.08 8.60 0.56
C ASP A 249 -3.38 7.80 0.67
N ASN A 250 -4.44 8.43 1.16
CA ASN A 250 -5.77 7.86 1.30
C ASN A 250 -6.75 8.64 0.41
N PHE A 251 -7.42 7.92 -0.47
CA PHE A 251 -8.36 8.48 -1.45
C PHE A 251 -9.76 7.94 -1.20
N THR A 252 -10.76 8.82 -1.18
CA THR A 252 -12.17 8.44 -1.35
C THR A 252 -12.66 9.00 -2.67
N MET A 253 -13.05 8.12 -3.57
CA MET A 253 -13.48 8.48 -4.92
C MET A 253 -14.91 8.02 -5.19
N LYS A 254 -15.60 8.76 -6.05
CA LYS A 254 -16.97 8.43 -6.48
C LYS A 254 -17.09 8.57 -7.98
N TRP A 255 -17.61 7.55 -8.64
CA TRP A 255 -18.05 7.66 -10.02
C TRP A 255 -19.42 8.34 -10.09
N ASN A 256 -19.56 9.30 -10.96
CA ASN A 256 -20.85 9.72 -11.45
C ASN A 256 -20.91 9.42 -12.96
N GLU A 257 -22.06 9.56 -13.58
CA GLU A 257 -22.30 9.18 -14.99
C GLU A 257 -21.34 9.78 -16.02
N GLN A 258 -20.38 10.64 -15.62
CA GLN A 258 -19.47 11.35 -16.51
C GLN A 258 -17.98 11.18 -16.15
N ARG A 259 -17.62 11.16 -14.84
CA ARG A 259 -16.23 11.11 -14.39
C ARG A 259 -16.10 10.61 -12.96
N ILE A 260 -14.86 10.34 -12.57
CA ILE A 260 -14.49 10.09 -11.17
C ILE A 260 -14.33 11.45 -10.47
N TYR A 261 -14.95 11.58 -9.29
CA TYR A 261 -14.76 12.67 -8.35
C TYR A 261 -13.90 12.23 -7.20
N LEU A 262 -12.90 13.03 -6.84
CA LEU A 262 -12.16 12.89 -5.61
C LEU A 262 -12.97 13.56 -4.49
N MET A 263 -13.53 12.73 -3.60
CA MET A 263 -14.38 13.17 -2.49
C MET A 263 -13.57 13.52 -1.25
N ASN A 264 -12.46 12.81 -1.04
CA ASN A 264 -11.50 13.09 0.01
C ASN A 264 -10.10 12.63 -0.43
N TYR A 265 -9.10 13.35 0.04
CA TYR A 265 -7.70 13.01 -0.08
C TYR A 265 -7.00 13.40 1.21
N GLU A 266 -6.18 12.50 1.73
CA GLU A 266 -5.32 12.74 2.87
C GLU A 266 -3.97 12.06 2.62
N ARG A 267 -2.88 12.80 2.85
CA ARG A 267 -1.53 12.25 2.92
C ARG A 267 -1.01 12.38 4.35
N ASN A 268 -0.54 11.28 4.91
CA ASN A 268 0.23 11.25 6.14
C ASN A 268 1.68 10.92 5.79
N ALA A 269 2.62 11.73 6.27
CA ALA A 269 4.04 11.57 6.01
C ALA A 269 4.84 11.61 7.31
N ASN A 270 5.72 10.64 7.50
CA ASN A 270 6.54 10.51 8.70
C ASN A 270 7.99 10.27 8.31
N GLU A 271 8.88 11.07 8.86
CA GLU A 271 10.31 10.85 8.66
C GLU A 271 10.75 9.52 9.29
N VAL A 272 11.50 8.73 8.52
CA VAL A 272 12.09 7.49 9.01
C VAL A 272 13.26 7.83 9.91
N PHE A 273 13.21 7.38 11.16
CA PHE A 273 14.27 7.64 12.11
C PHE A 273 15.60 7.05 11.64
N ASP A 274 16.61 7.93 11.44
CA ASP A 274 17.97 7.53 11.19
C ASP A 274 18.85 7.91 12.41
N GLY A 275 19.32 6.88 13.13
CA GLY A 275 20.23 7.07 14.26
C GLY A 275 21.60 7.66 13.91
N GLY A 276 21.95 7.74 12.61
CA GLY A 276 23.14 8.40 12.10
C GLY A 276 22.98 9.92 11.93
N HIS A 277 21.77 10.42 11.82
CA HIS A 277 21.49 11.87 11.74
C HIS A 277 21.70 12.55 13.09
N GLN A 278 22.32 13.72 13.09
CA GLN A 278 22.59 14.52 14.30
C GLN A 278 21.34 15.29 14.79
N SER A 279 20.15 14.72 14.67
CA SER A 279 18.93 15.30 15.26
C SER A 279 18.89 15.21 16.78
N PHE A 280 20.02 14.82 17.40
CA PHE A 280 20.21 14.81 18.83
C PHE A 280 20.81 16.13 19.32
N SER A 281 20.01 17.03 19.84
CA SER A 281 20.49 18.20 20.58
C SER A 281 20.57 17.88 22.07
N GLY A 282 21.73 17.49 22.55
CA GLY A 282 21.95 17.19 23.97
C GLY A 282 21.18 15.94 24.43
N LYS A 283 20.24 16.12 25.36
CA LYS A 283 19.44 15.01 25.94
C LYS A 283 18.03 14.87 25.32
N LYS A 284 17.75 15.53 24.19
CA LYS A 284 16.44 15.55 23.56
C LYS A 284 16.52 14.93 22.16
N ILE A 285 15.55 14.08 21.88
CA ILE A 285 15.30 13.55 20.54
C ILE A 285 14.15 14.38 19.96
N LEU A 286 14.34 14.98 18.78
CA LEU A 286 13.27 15.59 18.03
C LEU A 286 12.54 14.47 17.29
N LEU A 287 11.30 14.18 17.72
CA LEU A 287 10.43 13.22 17.06
C LEU A 287 9.42 14.01 16.24
N GLY A 288 9.54 13.94 14.92
CA GLY A 288 8.59 14.52 13.98
C GLY A 288 9.20 15.53 13.03
N ILE A 289 8.52 15.71 11.91
CA ILE A 289 8.80 16.73 10.90
C ILE A 289 8.22 18.05 11.43
N THR A 290 9.06 19.03 11.66
CA THR A 290 8.63 20.40 12.04
C THR A 290 8.43 21.24 10.80
#